data_81f421e2544d6ace903421d56357cd1b
#
_entry.id   81f421e2544d6ace903421d56357cd1b
#
_cell.length_a   1.000
_cell.length_b   1.000
_cell.length_c   1.000
_cell.angle_alpha   90.00
_cell.angle_beta   90.00
_cell.angle_gamma   90.00
#
_symmetry.space_group_name_H-M   'P 1'
#
loop_
_entity.id
_entity.type
_entity.pdbx_description
1 polymer ?
#
loop_
_entity_poly.entity_id
_entity_poly.type
_entity_poly.pdbx_seq_one_letter_code
_entity_poly.pdbx_strand_id
1 'polypeptide(L)'
;MKIFHGTKGGFKEFDITGLGAEYGNMGITAGYYFTTSIDEACSYAEIKYDNDDLNGQVFELNIDDNDKRKFIELKYDENRNIVPAGSTKNKITKKEIVNILEKLPDIKERVLDFIDIDAKKLNNKSVLKQCLSDIAENYIDIFEENYLNGLNYLGNDFASPYSGNNALDIFNKAFQDVTGYLGVKMEYYKDINHYVFFDNNEVNKRINHIYTAGDINELIKDLDWQNISRQELDNLMVEKIERQEKESCEHSQQFKI
;
A
#
# COMPACT_ATOMS: atom_id res chain seq x y z
N MET A 1 -2.18 11.91 -10.87
CA MET A 1 -3.21 10.84 -10.88
C MET A 1 -3.78 10.75 -9.47
N LYS A 2 -5.10 10.63 -9.37
CA LYS A 2 -5.80 10.47 -8.09
C LYS A 2 -5.95 8.99 -7.77
N ILE A 3 -5.83 8.66 -6.49
CA ILE A 3 -6.16 7.33 -5.91
C ILE A 3 -6.97 7.54 -4.64
N PHE A 4 -7.77 6.55 -4.26
CA PHE A 4 -8.80 6.69 -3.25
C PHE A 4 -8.74 5.57 -2.23
N HIS A 5 -9.07 5.89 -0.97
CA HIS A 5 -9.23 4.91 0.11
C HIS A 5 -10.55 5.15 0.82
N GLY A 6 -11.39 4.13 0.87
CA GLY A 6 -12.66 4.17 1.60
C GLY A 6 -12.56 3.63 3.01
N THR A 7 -13.17 4.31 3.97
CA THR A 7 -13.23 3.85 5.37
C THR A 7 -14.58 4.17 6.01
N LYS A 8 -15.03 3.30 6.91
CA LYS A 8 -16.25 3.48 7.71
C LYS A 8 -16.04 4.42 8.90
N GLY A 9 -14.80 4.69 9.28
CA GLY A 9 -14.44 5.46 10.47
C GLY A 9 -13.98 6.87 10.15
N GLY A 10 -14.34 7.81 11.04
CA GLY A 10 -13.94 9.21 10.94
C GLY A 10 -12.54 9.46 11.51
N PHE A 11 -11.49 9.21 10.75
CA PHE A 11 -10.14 9.65 11.10
C PHE A 11 -9.65 10.69 10.08
N LYS A 12 -8.58 11.41 10.41
CA LYS A 12 -8.01 12.46 9.56
C LYS A 12 -6.62 12.11 9.03
N GLU A 13 -5.96 11.18 9.67
CA GLU A 13 -4.60 10.75 9.35
C GLU A 13 -4.49 9.24 9.53
N PHE A 14 -3.75 8.61 8.64
CA PHE A 14 -3.42 7.21 8.76
C PHE A 14 -2.38 7.01 9.85
N ASP A 15 -2.60 6.04 10.72
CA ASP A 15 -1.68 5.64 11.76
C ASP A 15 -1.34 4.14 11.68
N ILE A 16 -0.38 3.72 12.50
CA ILE A 16 0.06 2.33 12.52
C ILE A 16 -0.96 1.37 13.12
N THR A 17 -1.97 1.86 13.83
CA THR A 17 -3.00 1.02 14.47
C THR A 17 -3.96 0.41 13.46
N GLY A 18 -4.08 1.04 12.28
CA GLY A 18 -4.86 0.54 11.15
C GLY A 18 -4.14 -0.53 10.32
N LEU A 19 -2.83 -0.72 10.51
CA LEU A 19 -2.08 -1.77 9.83
C LEU A 19 -2.47 -3.14 10.35
N GLY A 20 -2.98 -3.97 9.48
CA GLY A 20 -3.16 -5.39 9.74
C GLY A 20 -4.41 -5.78 10.50
N ALA A 21 -5.38 -4.89 10.69
CA ALA A 21 -6.68 -5.29 11.23
C ALA A 21 -7.40 -6.32 10.33
N GLU A 22 -7.06 -6.40 9.05
CA GLU A 22 -7.64 -7.34 8.09
C GLU A 22 -6.61 -7.97 7.13
N TYR A 23 -5.71 -8.77 7.64
CA TYR A 23 -4.88 -9.68 6.81
C TYR A 23 -5.69 -10.71 6.03
N GLY A 24 -7.02 -10.72 6.18
CA GLY A 24 -7.84 -11.85 5.83
C GLY A 24 -8.32 -11.92 4.39
N ASN A 25 -8.51 -10.83 3.69
CA ASN A 25 -9.40 -10.90 2.52
C ASN A 25 -8.82 -10.60 1.14
N MET A 26 -7.62 -10.06 0.99
CA MET A 26 -7.10 -9.74 -0.35
C MET A 26 -5.71 -10.28 -0.68
N GLY A 27 -5.01 -10.97 0.21
CA GLY A 27 -3.75 -11.67 -0.11
C GLY A 27 -2.58 -10.76 -0.51
N ILE A 28 -2.75 -9.44 -0.40
CA ILE A 28 -1.71 -8.46 -0.68
C ILE A 28 -1.08 -8.04 0.65
N THR A 29 0.22 -7.79 0.65
CA THR A 29 1.06 -7.45 1.81
C THR A 29 0.42 -6.44 2.77
N ALA A 30 0.92 -6.40 4.01
CA ALA A 30 0.56 -5.36 4.96
C ALA A 30 0.85 -3.96 4.42
N GLY A 31 -0.10 -3.05 4.58
CA GLY A 31 0.06 -1.67 4.13
C GLY A 31 -1.27 -0.92 4.04
N TYR A 32 -1.19 0.28 3.51
CA TYR A 32 -2.34 1.18 3.34
C TYR A 32 -2.84 1.08 1.89
N TYR A 33 -4.05 0.58 1.72
CA TYR A 33 -4.65 0.25 0.44
C TYR A 33 -5.35 1.43 -0.20
N PHE A 34 -5.11 1.64 -1.48
CA PHE A 34 -5.77 2.64 -2.31
C PHE A 34 -6.17 2.03 -3.64
N THR A 35 -7.23 2.53 -4.24
CA THR A 35 -7.72 2.14 -5.56
C THR A 35 -7.76 3.34 -6.50
N THR A 36 -7.69 3.10 -7.81
CA THR A 36 -7.94 4.15 -8.81
C THR A 36 -9.43 4.41 -9.03
N SER A 37 -10.31 3.59 -8.46
CA SER A 37 -11.77 3.71 -8.56
C SER A 37 -12.35 4.39 -7.31
N ILE A 38 -12.99 5.54 -7.49
CA ILE A 38 -13.70 6.22 -6.39
C ILE A 38 -14.97 5.45 -5.99
N ASP A 39 -15.67 4.80 -6.94
CA ASP A 39 -16.83 3.95 -6.65
C ASP A 39 -16.45 2.74 -5.80
N GLU A 40 -15.30 2.12 -6.09
CA GLU A 40 -14.77 1.04 -5.26
C GLU A 40 -14.43 1.53 -3.85
N ALA A 41 -13.79 2.69 -3.71
CA ALA A 41 -13.52 3.31 -2.41
C ALA A 41 -14.81 3.63 -1.64
N CYS A 42 -15.84 4.12 -2.31
CA CYS A 42 -17.17 4.32 -1.71
C CYS A 42 -17.77 3.01 -1.19
N SER A 43 -17.57 1.90 -1.91
CA SER A 43 -18.04 0.58 -1.47
C SER A 43 -17.34 0.13 -0.18
N TYR A 44 -16.03 0.36 -0.03
CA TYR A 44 -15.28 0.09 1.21
C TYR A 44 -15.70 1.00 2.36
N ALA A 45 -16.06 2.24 2.07
CA ALA A 45 -16.61 3.19 3.02
C ALA A 45 -18.08 2.88 3.43
N GLU A 46 -18.72 1.89 2.78
CA GLU A 46 -20.16 1.59 2.88
C GLU A 46 -21.05 2.79 2.54
N ILE A 47 -20.56 3.72 1.71
CA ILE A 47 -21.35 4.84 1.22
C ILE A 47 -22.38 4.31 0.22
N LYS A 48 -23.66 4.57 0.50
CA LYS A 48 -24.78 4.27 -0.39
C LYS A 48 -25.26 5.57 -1.03
N TYR A 49 -25.37 5.59 -2.32
CA TYR A 49 -25.65 6.79 -3.11
C TYR A 49 -27.05 7.39 -2.95
N ASP A 50 -27.93 6.79 -2.17
CA ASP A 50 -29.31 7.23 -1.93
C ASP A 50 -29.66 7.37 -0.44
N ASN A 51 -28.65 7.41 0.43
CA ASN A 51 -28.86 7.41 1.86
C ASN A 51 -27.99 8.48 2.56
N ASP A 52 -28.62 9.36 3.32
CA ASP A 52 -27.95 10.46 4.02
C ASP A 52 -27.31 10.04 5.37
N ASP A 53 -27.46 8.79 5.78
CA ASP A 53 -27.16 8.33 7.15
C ASP A 53 -25.77 7.66 7.23
N LEU A 54 -24.69 8.33 6.79
CA LEU A 54 -23.43 7.66 6.59
C LEU A 54 -22.23 8.37 7.21
N ASN A 55 -21.49 7.59 8.00
CA ASN A 55 -20.20 7.96 8.60
C ASN A 55 -18.99 7.63 7.70
N GLY A 56 -19.21 7.12 6.49
CA GLY A 56 -18.16 6.75 5.57
C GLY A 56 -17.38 7.96 5.05
N GLN A 57 -16.09 7.75 4.82
CA GLN A 57 -15.20 8.76 4.25
C GLN A 57 -14.37 8.14 3.12
N VAL A 58 -14.06 8.96 2.12
CA VAL A 58 -13.13 8.61 1.06
C VAL A 58 -11.96 9.60 1.06
N PHE A 59 -10.77 9.09 1.27
CA PHE A 59 -9.52 9.84 1.15
C PHE A 59 -9.07 9.87 -0.30
N GLU A 60 -8.73 11.04 -0.77
CA GLU A 60 -8.08 11.25 -2.06
C GLU A 60 -6.61 11.55 -1.86
N LEU A 61 -5.75 10.83 -2.57
CA LEU A 61 -4.32 11.08 -2.65
C LEU A 61 -3.92 11.43 -4.07
N ASN A 62 -2.95 12.33 -4.20
CA ASN A 62 -2.33 12.62 -5.47
C ASN A 62 -0.99 11.88 -5.60
N ILE A 63 -0.81 11.11 -6.68
CA ILE A 63 0.45 10.49 -7.06
C ILE A 63 0.96 11.11 -8.37
N ASP A 64 2.19 11.61 -8.36
CA ASP A 64 2.86 12.09 -9.56
C ASP A 64 3.58 10.95 -10.32
N ASP A 65 4.18 11.28 -11.46
CA ASP A 65 4.88 10.29 -12.28
C ASP A 65 6.18 9.78 -11.63
N ASN A 66 6.79 10.56 -10.73
CA ASN A 66 7.95 10.11 -9.96
C ASN A 66 7.53 9.12 -8.88
N ASP A 67 6.40 9.37 -8.23
CA ASP A 67 5.84 8.45 -7.24
C ASP A 67 5.42 7.12 -7.88
N LYS A 68 4.78 7.15 -9.05
CA LYS A 68 4.40 5.92 -9.79
C LYS A 68 5.60 4.99 -10.02
N ARG A 69 6.79 5.55 -10.29
CA ARG A 69 8.03 4.78 -10.53
C ARG A 69 8.60 4.15 -9.26
N LYS A 70 8.11 4.55 -8.10
CA LYS A 70 8.51 4.02 -6.80
C LYS A 70 7.60 2.91 -6.28
N PHE A 71 6.62 2.47 -7.06
CA PHE A 71 5.84 1.29 -6.75
C PHE A 71 6.37 0.09 -7.52
N ILE A 72 6.44 -1.04 -6.84
CA ILE A 72 6.70 -2.32 -7.48
C ILE A 72 5.43 -2.70 -8.22
N GLU A 73 5.49 -2.69 -9.53
CA GLU A 73 4.37 -3.09 -10.35
C GLU A 73 4.29 -4.61 -10.41
N LEU A 74 3.15 -5.16 -9.98
CA LEU A 74 2.88 -6.58 -9.89
C LEU A 74 1.81 -6.99 -10.91
N LYS A 75 1.90 -8.21 -11.41
CA LYS A 75 0.92 -8.83 -12.31
C LYS A 75 0.79 -10.32 -12.05
N TYR A 76 -0.28 -10.92 -12.54
CA TYR A 76 -0.37 -12.37 -12.59
C TYR A 76 0.44 -12.93 -13.75
N ASP A 77 1.19 -14.00 -13.51
CA ASP A 77 1.80 -14.84 -14.54
C ASP A 77 0.81 -15.88 -15.09
N GLU A 78 1.28 -16.75 -16.00
CA GLU A 78 0.48 -17.81 -16.62
C GLU A 78 -0.03 -18.85 -15.60
N ASN A 79 0.67 -19.00 -14.47
CA ASN A 79 0.33 -19.92 -13.38
C ASN A 79 -0.51 -19.25 -12.28
N ARG A 80 -0.91 -17.98 -12.47
CA ARG A 80 -1.61 -17.14 -11.50
C ARG A 80 -0.76 -16.77 -10.28
N ASN A 81 0.56 -16.85 -10.36
CA ASN A 81 1.45 -16.28 -9.36
C ASN A 81 1.56 -14.77 -9.54
N ILE A 82 1.75 -14.06 -8.45
CA ILE A 82 1.92 -12.61 -8.48
C ILE A 82 3.41 -12.29 -8.55
N VAL A 83 3.82 -11.82 -9.72
CA VAL A 83 5.22 -11.55 -10.05
C VAL A 83 5.41 -10.08 -10.47
N PRO A 84 6.63 -9.52 -10.36
CA PRO A 84 6.89 -8.19 -10.86
C PRO A 84 6.58 -8.06 -12.36
N ALA A 85 5.88 -6.99 -12.73
CA ALA A 85 5.63 -6.64 -14.12
C ALA A 85 6.89 -5.98 -14.71
N GLY A 86 7.40 -6.56 -15.81
CA GLY A 86 8.53 -5.97 -16.54
C GLY A 86 9.91 -6.53 -16.21
N SER A 87 10.94 -5.75 -16.56
CA SER A 87 12.32 -6.22 -16.53
C SER A 87 12.87 -6.39 -15.10
N THR A 88 13.99 -7.09 -14.99
CA THR A 88 14.79 -7.42 -13.79
C THR A 88 15.01 -6.30 -12.77
N LYS A 89 14.62 -5.05 -13.05
CA LYS A 89 14.77 -3.91 -12.11
C LYS A 89 13.91 -4.02 -10.85
N ASN A 90 12.80 -4.75 -10.92
CA ASN A 90 11.86 -4.88 -9.80
C ASN A 90 12.10 -6.18 -8.98
N LYS A 91 13.12 -6.96 -9.32
CA LYS A 91 13.48 -8.15 -8.53
C LYS A 91 14.28 -7.72 -7.31
N ILE A 92 13.83 -8.17 -6.14
CA ILE A 92 14.64 -8.03 -4.92
C ILE A 92 15.90 -8.89 -5.05
N THR A 93 17.03 -8.37 -4.58
CA THR A 93 18.29 -9.10 -4.56
C THR A 93 18.55 -9.71 -3.18
N LYS A 94 19.32 -10.77 -3.13
CA LYS A 94 19.81 -11.36 -1.87
C LYS A 94 20.45 -10.32 -0.95
N LYS A 95 21.24 -9.41 -1.53
CA LYS A 95 21.87 -8.32 -0.78
C LYS A 95 20.85 -7.36 -0.15
N GLU A 96 19.77 -7.05 -0.86
CA GLU A 96 18.70 -6.21 -0.32
C GLU A 96 17.97 -6.91 0.82
N ILE A 97 17.66 -8.21 0.69
CA ILE A 97 17.07 -8.99 1.80
C ILE A 97 17.98 -8.95 3.03
N VAL A 98 19.28 -9.21 2.88
CA VAL A 98 20.24 -9.10 3.99
C VAL A 98 20.21 -7.71 4.62
N ASN A 99 20.21 -6.66 3.81
CA ASN A 99 20.19 -5.27 4.30
C ASN A 99 18.87 -4.93 5.01
N ILE A 100 17.74 -5.48 4.57
CA ILE A 100 16.44 -5.33 5.24
C ILE A 100 16.49 -5.99 6.61
N LEU A 101 16.92 -7.23 6.66
CA LEU A 101 17.04 -8.01 7.90
C LEU A 101 17.98 -7.33 8.91
N GLU A 102 19.12 -6.78 8.46
CA GLU A 102 20.07 -6.04 9.33
C GLU A 102 19.45 -4.80 10.00
N LYS A 103 18.37 -4.23 9.42
CA LYS A 103 17.68 -3.07 9.99
C LYS A 103 16.61 -3.43 11.02
N LEU A 104 16.21 -4.70 11.08
CA LEU A 104 15.15 -5.11 12.01
C LEU A 104 15.68 -5.17 13.45
N PRO A 105 14.89 -4.73 14.43
CA PRO A 105 15.22 -4.92 15.82
C PRO A 105 15.28 -6.42 16.15
N ASP A 106 16.06 -6.78 17.13
CA ASP A 106 16.17 -8.14 17.69
C ASP A 106 16.54 -9.23 16.66
N ILE A 107 17.12 -8.81 15.52
CA ILE A 107 17.47 -9.72 14.41
C ILE A 107 18.36 -10.89 14.86
N LYS A 108 19.22 -10.70 15.86
CA LYS A 108 20.07 -11.78 16.38
C LYS A 108 19.25 -12.87 17.04
N GLU A 109 18.20 -12.51 17.77
CA GLU A 109 17.29 -13.47 18.40
C GLU A 109 16.52 -14.22 17.33
N ARG A 110 16.07 -13.51 16.30
CA ARG A 110 15.36 -14.11 15.17
C ARG A 110 16.20 -15.11 14.38
N VAL A 111 17.48 -14.81 14.16
CA VAL A 111 18.38 -15.74 13.47
C VAL A 111 18.44 -17.10 14.17
N LEU A 112 18.30 -17.14 15.51
CA LEU A 112 18.31 -18.38 16.27
C LEU A 112 17.09 -19.28 16.01
N ASP A 113 15.98 -18.70 15.54
CA ASP A 113 14.79 -19.47 15.16
C ASP A 113 15.01 -20.25 13.85
N PHE A 114 15.97 -19.81 13.02
CA PHE A 114 16.23 -20.36 11.68
C PHE A 114 17.54 -21.14 11.59
N ILE A 115 18.52 -20.80 12.41
CA ILE A 115 19.88 -21.37 12.32
C ILE A 115 20.33 -21.84 13.70
N ASP A 116 20.70 -23.11 13.78
CA ASP A 116 21.28 -23.69 14.99
C ASP A 116 22.74 -23.22 15.19
N ILE A 117 22.88 -22.12 15.94
CA ILE A 117 24.15 -21.47 16.23
C ILE A 117 24.19 -20.95 17.67
N ASP A 118 25.34 -20.94 18.30
CA ASP A 118 25.53 -20.33 19.62
C ASP A 118 25.29 -18.79 19.51
N ALA A 119 24.36 -18.29 20.30
CA ALA A 119 23.98 -16.87 20.33
C ALA A 119 25.18 -15.91 20.53
N LYS A 120 26.19 -16.34 21.27
CA LYS A 120 27.43 -15.57 21.47
C LYS A 120 28.18 -15.29 20.17
N LYS A 121 28.11 -16.22 19.21
CA LYS A 121 28.78 -16.08 17.90
C LYS A 121 28.13 -14.97 17.06
N LEU A 122 26.85 -14.68 17.25
CA LEU A 122 26.13 -13.62 16.53
C LEU A 122 26.59 -12.19 16.94
N ASN A 123 27.40 -12.06 17.98
CA ASN A 123 28.08 -10.80 18.28
C ASN A 123 29.21 -10.48 17.27
N ASN A 124 29.69 -11.46 16.55
CA ASN A 124 30.59 -11.24 15.43
C ASN A 124 29.78 -10.85 14.18
N LYS A 125 29.99 -9.62 13.70
CA LYS A 125 29.27 -9.08 12.53
C LYS A 125 29.41 -9.93 11.27
N SER A 126 30.57 -10.55 11.05
CA SER A 126 30.79 -11.41 9.88
C SER A 126 29.96 -12.69 9.98
N VAL A 127 29.88 -13.28 11.18
CA VAL A 127 29.05 -14.47 11.42
C VAL A 127 27.57 -14.15 11.26
N LEU A 128 27.10 -13.06 11.87
CA LEU A 128 25.72 -12.64 11.72
C LEU A 128 25.38 -12.41 10.23
N LYS A 129 26.23 -11.71 9.50
CA LYS A 129 26.00 -11.44 8.08
C LYS A 129 25.97 -12.73 7.24
N GLN A 130 26.79 -13.72 7.57
CA GLN A 130 26.73 -15.02 6.91
C GLN A 130 25.38 -15.70 7.19
N CYS A 131 24.94 -15.74 8.46
CA CYS A 131 23.64 -16.31 8.82
C CYS A 131 22.49 -15.61 8.07
N LEU A 132 22.49 -14.29 8.00
CA LEU A 132 21.49 -13.53 7.24
C LEU A 132 21.56 -13.82 5.75
N SER A 133 22.75 -14.05 5.20
CA SER A 133 22.94 -14.44 3.81
C SER A 133 22.37 -15.83 3.52
N ASP A 134 22.54 -16.78 4.43
CA ASP A 134 22.00 -18.13 4.30
C ASP A 134 20.46 -18.12 4.41
N ILE A 135 19.91 -17.33 5.32
CA ILE A 135 18.47 -17.07 5.41
C ILE A 135 17.95 -16.46 4.11
N ALA A 136 18.57 -15.37 3.62
CA ALA A 136 18.15 -14.67 2.43
C ALA A 136 18.11 -15.56 1.17
N GLU A 137 18.97 -16.56 1.08
CA GLU A 137 18.96 -17.55 -0.01
C GLU A 137 17.63 -18.28 -0.10
N ASN A 138 17.07 -18.68 1.02
CA ASN A 138 15.80 -19.41 1.06
C ASN A 138 14.60 -18.53 0.63
N TYR A 139 14.69 -17.21 0.83
CA TYR A 139 13.60 -16.30 0.45
C TYR A 139 13.67 -15.85 -1.02
N ILE A 140 14.84 -15.85 -1.64
CA ILE A 140 14.98 -15.49 -3.06
C ILE A 140 14.09 -16.36 -3.94
N ASP A 141 14.10 -17.67 -3.72
CA ASP A 141 13.27 -18.60 -4.49
C ASP A 141 11.78 -18.31 -4.30
N ILE A 142 11.35 -17.96 -3.08
CA ILE A 142 9.96 -17.59 -2.78
C ILE A 142 9.58 -16.30 -3.50
N PHE A 143 10.44 -15.28 -3.48
CA PHE A 143 10.22 -14.03 -4.20
C PHE A 143 10.17 -14.22 -5.72
N GLU A 144 10.97 -15.14 -6.26
CA GLU A 144 10.98 -15.46 -7.68
C GLU A 144 9.71 -16.19 -8.12
N GLU A 145 9.21 -17.09 -7.27
CA GLU A 145 7.98 -17.82 -7.52
C GLU A 145 6.75 -16.92 -7.35
N ASN A 146 6.67 -16.19 -6.24
CA ASN A 146 5.58 -15.26 -5.95
C ASN A 146 6.06 -14.10 -5.06
N TYR A 147 6.15 -12.92 -5.64
CA TYR A 147 6.70 -11.75 -4.99
C TYR A 147 5.95 -11.34 -3.71
N LEU A 148 4.61 -11.42 -3.73
CA LEU A 148 3.81 -11.10 -2.53
C LEU A 148 3.99 -12.12 -1.43
N ASN A 149 4.09 -13.40 -1.77
CA ASN A 149 4.40 -14.45 -0.79
C ASN A 149 5.78 -14.19 -0.17
N GLY A 150 6.77 -13.81 -0.99
CA GLY A 150 8.10 -13.43 -0.49
C GLY A 150 8.05 -12.28 0.52
N LEU A 151 7.31 -11.22 0.22
CA LEU A 151 7.09 -10.10 1.15
C LEU A 151 6.36 -10.54 2.43
N ASN A 152 5.27 -11.31 2.29
CA ASN A 152 4.47 -11.75 3.42
C ASN A 152 5.23 -12.70 4.34
N TYR A 153 5.91 -13.70 3.79
CA TYR A 153 6.68 -14.66 4.60
C TYR A 153 7.86 -13.96 5.28
N LEU A 154 8.66 -13.19 4.54
CA LEU A 154 9.79 -12.47 5.13
C LEU A 154 9.32 -11.48 6.22
N GLY A 155 8.22 -10.75 5.98
CA GLY A 155 7.61 -9.86 6.96
C GLY A 155 7.10 -10.60 8.20
N ASN A 156 6.36 -11.68 8.03
CA ASN A 156 5.80 -12.44 9.15
C ASN A 156 6.88 -13.14 9.99
N ASP A 157 7.88 -13.70 9.34
CA ASP A 157 8.93 -14.45 10.02
C ASP A 157 9.88 -13.54 10.82
N PHE A 158 10.12 -12.32 10.33
CA PHE A 158 11.10 -11.42 10.93
C PHE A 158 10.49 -10.17 11.60
N ALA A 159 9.27 -9.77 11.23
CA ALA A 159 8.53 -8.72 11.92
C ALA A 159 7.71 -9.29 13.07
N SER A 160 8.31 -9.83 14.01
CA SER A 160 7.82 -10.60 15.16
C SER A 160 6.39 -10.41 15.67
N PRO A 161 5.66 -11.50 16.00
CA PRO A 161 4.42 -11.47 16.76
C PRO A 161 4.54 -10.92 18.19
N TYR A 162 5.75 -10.72 18.70
CA TYR A 162 5.97 -10.21 20.07
C TYR A 162 6.02 -8.69 20.18
N SER A 163 6.12 -7.96 19.08
CA SER A 163 6.19 -6.49 19.09
C SER A 163 4.85 -5.77 18.83
N GLY A 164 3.75 -6.53 18.77
CA GLY A 164 2.43 -5.95 18.48
C GLY A 164 2.28 -5.47 17.04
N ASN A 165 1.26 -4.67 16.78
CA ASN A 165 0.93 -4.15 15.43
C ASN A 165 2.06 -3.34 14.74
N ASN A 166 3.08 -2.92 15.51
CA ASN A 166 4.21 -2.11 14.99
C ASN A 166 5.27 -2.92 14.23
N ALA A 167 5.24 -4.24 14.29
CA ALA A 167 6.30 -5.07 13.71
C ALA A 167 6.33 -4.98 12.18
N LEU A 168 5.16 -4.99 11.57
CA LEU A 168 5.05 -4.91 10.11
C LEU A 168 5.38 -3.51 9.59
N ASP A 169 5.06 -2.48 10.36
CA ASP A 169 5.49 -1.12 10.05
C ASP A 169 7.02 -1.00 10.04
N ILE A 170 7.68 -1.60 11.03
CA ILE A 170 9.15 -1.65 11.09
C ILE A 170 9.73 -2.39 9.88
N PHE A 171 9.14 -3.53 9.50
CA PHE A 171 9.56 -4.29 8.32
C PHE A 171 9.35 -3.49 7.04
N ASN A 172 8.15 -2.94 6.85
CA ASN A 172 7.80 -2.14 5.69
C ASN A 172 8.73 -0.92 5.55
N LYS A 173 9.04 -0.25 6.66
CA LYS A 173 10.00 0.84 6.69
C LYS A 173 11.40 0.38 6.32
N ALA A 174 11.88 -0.73 6.88
CA ALA A 174 13.19 -1.29 6.53
C ALA A 174 13.25 -1.66 5.05
N PHE A 175 12.18 -2.26 4.51
CA PHE A 175 12.05 -2.58 3.09
C PHE A 175 12.13 -1.32 2.22
N GLN A 176 11.34 -0.30 2.55
CA GLN A 176 11.34 0.99 1.85
C GLN A 176 12.71 1.68 1.89
N ASP A 177 13.36 1.72 3.06
CA ASP A 177 14.67 2.33 3.26
C ASP A 177 15.78 1.67 2.42
N VAL A 178 15.66 0.36 2.17
CA VAL A 178 16.66 -0.40 1.41
C VAL A 178 16.40 -0.35 -0.08
N THR A 179 15.15 -0.51 -0.48
CA THR A 179 14.76 -0.65 -1.89
C THR A 179 14.40 0.69 -2.54
N GLY A 180 14.00 1.68 -1.74
CA GLY A 180 13.47 2.97 -2.22
C GLY A 180 12.04 2.91 -2.74
N TYR A 181 11.36 1.75 -2.65
CA TYR A 181 9.98 1.62 -3.08
C TYR A 181 9.01 2.14 -2.02
N LEU A 182 7.99 2.90 -2.44
CA LEU A 182 6.91 3.37 -1.59
C LEU A 182 5.89 2.28 -1.24
N GLY A 183 5.84 1.24 -2.08
CA GLY A 183 4.84 0.20 -1.96
C GLY A 183 4.76 -0.69 -3.18
N VAL A 184 3.62 -1.36 -3.34
CA VAL A 184 3.30 -2.18 -4.50
C VAL A 184 2.10 -1.61 -5.25
N LYS A 185 2.06 -1.85 -6.57
CA LYS A 185 0.92 -1.56 -7.44
C LYS A 185 0.52 -2.84 -8.15
N MET A 186 -0.76 -3.13 -8.22
CA MET A 186 -1.29 -4.27 -8.96
C MET A 186 -2.57 -3.88 -9.71
N GLU A 187 -2.67 -4.29 -10.97
CA GLU A 187 -3.93 -4.24 -11.69
C GLU A 187 -4.88 -5.30 -11.11
N TYR A 188 -6.01 -4.86 -10.55
CA TYR A 188 -6.96 -5.74 -9.89
C TYR A 188 -8.03 -6.25 -10.86
N TYR A 189 -8.65 -5.33 -11.64
CA TYR A 189 -9.70 -5.65 -12.58
C TYR A 189 -9.86 -4.55 -13.63
N LYS A 190 -9.75 -4.87 -14.94
CA LYS A 190 -10.07 -3.98 -16.07
C LYS A 190 -9.77 -2.50 -15.80
N ASP A 191 -8.51 -2.13 -15.77
CA ASP A 191 -8.03 -0.76 -15.58
C ASP A 191 -8.11 -0.21 -14.14
N ILE A 192 -8.67 -0.95 -13.17
CA ILE A 192 -8.60 -0.60 -11.76
C ILE A 192 -7.28 -1.10 -11.19
N ASN A 193 -6.49 -0.17 -10.66
CA ASN A 193 -5.23 -0.48 -10.01
C ASN A 193 -5.35 -0.28 -8.51
N HIS A 194 -4.83 -1.23 -7.75
CA HIS A 194 -4.62 -1.10 -6.32
C HIS A 194 -3.18 -0.67 -6.04
N TYR A 195 -3.04 0.28 -5.13
CA TYR A 195 -1.78 0.75 -4.59
C TYR A 195 -1.73 0.44 -3.10
N VAL A 196 -0.65 -0.17 -2.64
CA VAL A 196 -0.43 -0.44 -1.23
C VAL A 196 0.81 0.29 -0.80
N PHE A 197 0.68 1.28 0.05
CA PHE A 197 1.81 2.01 0.63
C PHE A 197 2.36 1.26 1.85
N PHE A 198 3.66 1.31 2.03
CA PHE A 198 4.34 0.69 3.16
C PHE A 198 4.45 1.60 4.39
N ASP A 199 4.32 2.92 4.24
CA ASP A 199 4.53 3.92 5.30
C ASP A 199 3.36 4.91 5.37
N ASN A 200 2.73 5.04 6.54
CA ASN A 200 1.66 6.01 6.80
C ASN A 200 2.10 7.46 6.60
N ASN A 201 3.35 7.79 6.90
CA ASN A 201 3.86 9.15 6.70
C ASN A 201 3.89 9.50 5.20
N GLU A 202 4.20 8.54 4.35
CA GLU A 202 4.16 8.74 2.90
C GLU A 202 2.72 8.89 2.39
N VAL A 203 1.76 8.21 3.01
CA VAL A 203 0.33 8.39 2.75
C VAL A 203 -0.12 9.78 3.18
N ASN A 204 0.10 10.13 4.45
CA ASN A 204 -0.40 11.38 5.05
C ASN A 204 0.12 12.64 4.33
N LYS A 205 1.35 12.61 3.81
CA LYS A 205 1.90 13.71 2.98
C LYS A 205 1.17 13.93 1.66
N ARG A 206 0.43 12.93 1.17
CA ARG A 206 -0.24 12.93 -0.14
C ARG A 206 -1.74 13.09 -0.07
N ILE A 207 -2.33 13.13 1.13
CA ILE A 207 -3.76 13.41 1.30
C ILE A 207 -4.05 14.79 0.72
N ASN A 208 -4.88 14.81 -0.32
CA ASN A 208 -5.32 16.02 -1.00
C ASN A 208 -6.68 16.45 -0.48
N HIS A 209 -7.59 15.50 -0.31
CA HIS A 209 -8.95 15.75 0.15
C HIS A 209 -9.52 14.56 0.92
N ILE A 210 -10.53 14.84 1.75
CA ILE A 210 -11.32 13.83 2.46
C ILE A 210 -12.78 14.12 2.17
N TYR A 211 -13.42 13.24 1.41
CA TYR A 211 -14.83 13.33 1.07
C TYR A 211 -15.66 12.64 2.15
N THR A 212 -16.70 13.32 2.63
CA THR A 212 -17.76 12.70 3.41
C THR A 212 -18.78 12.02 2.50
N ALA A 213 -19.67 11.21 3.07
CA ALA A 213 -20.79 10.64 2.30
C ALA A 213 -21.67 11.74 1.65
N GLY A 214 -21.85 12.87 2.33
CA GLY A 214 -22.57 14.03 1.76
C GLY A 214 -21.88 14.61 0.54
N ASP A 215 -20.55 14.77 0.58
CA ASP A 215 -19.76 15.25 -0.56
C ASP A 215 -19.88 14.30 -1.76
N ILE A 216 -19.83 12.99 -1.52
CA ILE A 216 -20.00 11.96 -2.57
C ILE A 216 -21.41 12.03 -3.17
N ASN A 217 -22.46 12.17 -2.33
CA ASN A 217 -23.84 12.28 -2.82
C ASN A 217 -24.02 13.55 -3.67
N GLU A 218 -23.37 14.67 -3.33
CA GLU A 218 -23.36 15.88 -4.16
C GLU A 218 -22.65 15.66 -5.51
N LEU A 219 -21.58 14.86 -5.54
CA LEU A 219 -20.91 14.55 -6.82
C LEU A 219 -21.82 13.77 -7.78
N ILE A 220 -22.69 12.92 -7.28
CA ILE A 220 -23.50 12.01 -8.12
C ILE A 220 -24.95 12.48 -8.34
N LYS A 221 -25.44 13.50 -7.61
CA LYS A 221 -26.87 13.88 -7.58
C LYS A 221 -27.50 14.13 -8.96
N ASP A 222 -26.70 14.63 -9.93
CA ASP A 222 -27.14 14.91 -11.28
C ASP A 222 -26.77 13.79 -12.28
N LEU A 223 -26.22 12.68 -11.80
CA LEU A 223 -25.83 11.53 -12.62
C LEU A 223 -26.92 10.46 -12.59
N ASP A 224 -27.19 9.85 -13.72
CA ASP A 224 -28.05 8.65 -13.81
C ASP A 224 -27.27 7.40 -13.41
N TRP A 225 -26.68 7.42 -12.19
CA TRP A 225 -25.74 6.43 -11.70
C TRP A 225 -26.29 5.00 -11.67
N GLN A 226 -27.63 4.83 -11.66
CA GLN A 226 -28.27 3.50 -11.70
C GLN A 226 -28.22 2.87 -13.08
N ASN A 227 -28.07 3.65 -14.14
CA ASN A 227 -28.15 3.19 -15.52
C ASN A 227 -26.81 3.27 -16.29
N ILE A 228 -25.73 3.69 -15.63
CA ILE A 228 -24.39 3.74 -16.22
C ILE A 228 -23.47 2.65 -15.64
N SER A 229 -22.40 2.33 -16.35
CA SER A 229 -21.40 1.38 -15.84
C SER A 229 -20.60 1.99 -14.71
N ARG A 230 -20.04 1.13 -13.82
CA ARG A 230 -19.13 1.59 -12.74
C ARG A 230 -17.96 2.41 -13.27
N GLN A 231 -17.35 2.00 -14.35
CA GLN A 231 -16.25 2.73 -14.98
C GLN A 231 -16.66 4.10 -15.50
N GLU A 232 -17.86 4.21 -16.05
CA GLU A 232 -18.41 5.48 -16.50
C GLU A 232 -18.73 6.40 -15.29
N LEU A 233 -19.29 5.84 -14.22
CA LEU A 233 -19.52 6.56 -12.97
C LEU A 233 -18.22 7.09 -12.38
N ASP A 234 -17.18 6.25 -12.28
CA ASP A 234 -15.85 6.66 -11.83
C ASP A 234 -15.32 7.85 -12.65
N ASN A 235 -15.35 7.75 -13.96
CA ASN A 235 -14.86 8.80 -14.84
C ASN A 235 -15.62 10.12 -14.62
N LEU A 236 -16.94 10.07 -14.54
CA LEU A 236 -17.77 11.25 -14.32
C LEU A 236 -17.54 11.88 -12.94
N MET A 237 -17.35 11.08 -11.89
CA MET A 237 -17.03 11.59 -10.56
C MET A 237 -15.65 12.26 -10.54
N VAL A 238 -14.64 11.65 -11.13
CA VAL A 238 -13.29 12.23 -11.22
C VAL A 238 -13.30 13.53 -12.05
N GLU A 239 -14.01 13.56 -13.18
CA GLU A 239 -14.17 14.79 -13.97
C GLU A 239 -14.82 15.93 -13.18
N LYS A 240 -15.86 15.64 -12.38
CA LYS A 240 -16.48 16.64 -11.51
C LYS A 240 -15.52 17.18 -10.46
N ILE A 241 -14.76 16.30 -9.81
CA ILE A 241 -13.72 16.68 -8.84
C ILE A 241 -12.69 17.60 -9.48
N GLU A 242 -12.14 17.23 -10.64
CA GLU A 242 -11.14 18.04 -11.33
C GLU A 242 -11.68 19.41 -11.77
N ARG A 243 -12.96 19.49 -12.12
CA ARG A 243 -13.63 20.76 -12.45
C ARG A 243 -13.75 21.65 -11.23
N GLN A 244 -14.22 21.12 -10.09
CA GLN A 244 -14.33 21.87 -8.84
C GLN A 244 -12.98 22.41 -8.36
N GLU A 245 -11.91 21.61 -8.49
CA GLU A 245 -10.54 22.06 -8.17
C GLU A 245 -10.09 23.24 -9.06
N LYS A 246 -10.33 23.16 -10.36
CA LYS A 246 -9.99 24.26 -11.29
C LYS A 246 -10.73 25.54 -10.96
N GLU A 247 -12.03 25.47 -10.73
CA GLU A 247 -12.86 26.62 -10.36
C GLU A 247 -12.40 27.26 -9.05
N SER A 248 -12.04 26.45 -8.05
CA SER A 248 -11.50 26.90 -6.76
C SER A 248 -10.15 27.62 -6.91
N CYS A 249 -9.28 27.11 -7.79
CA CYS A 249 -7.99 27.73 -8.09
C CYS A 249 -8.15 29.08 -8.80
N GLU A 250 -9.05 29.19 -9.76
CA GLU A 250 -9.31 30.42 -10.50
C GLU A 250 -9.89 31.54 -9.59
N HIS A 251 -10.82 31.17 -8.71
CA HIS A 251 -11.36 32.10 -7.71
C HIS A 251 -10.27 32.60 -6.74
N SER A 252 -9.38 31.72 -6.31
CA SER A 252 -8.29 32.07 -5.39
C SER A 252 -7.26 33.03 -6.00
N GLN A 253 -7.10 33.03 -7.32
CA GLN A 253 -6.22 33.94 -8.04
C GLN A 253 -6.83 35.32 -8.26
N GLN A 254 -8.17 35.44 -8.38
CA GLN A 254 -8.85 36.72 -8.55
C GLN A 254 -8.83 37.58 -7.29
N PHE A 255 -8.63 37.03 -6.11
CA PHE A 255 -8.56 37.78 -4.84
C PHE A 255 -7.13 38.16 -4.42
N LYS A 256 -6.11 37.92 -5.24
CA LYS A 256 -4.71 38.27 -4.97
C LYS A 256 -4.22 39.51 -5.73
N ILE A 257 -5.16 40.35 -6.28
CA ILE A 257 -4.83 41.60 -6.94
C ILE A 257 -5.13 42.78 -6.01
#